data_5e69fcb5036b876f9d8438427a362bb9
#
_entry.id   5e69fcb5036b876f9d8438427a362bb9
#
_cell.length_a   1.000
_cell.length_b   1.000
_cell.length_c   1.000
_cell.angle_alpha   90.00
_cell.angle_beta   90.00
_cell.angle_gamma   90.00
#
_symmetry.space_group_name_H-M   'P 1'
#
loop_
_entity.id
_entity.type
_entity.pdbx_description
1 polymer ?
#
loop_
_entity_poly.entity_id
_entity_poly.type
_entity_poly.pdbx_seq_one_letter_code
_entity_poly.pdbx_strand_id
1 'polypeptide(L)'
;MVSIASVLALSLTAAAPLLEGELIFPPTPKHDHGSSLVQLADESLLAVWFHGSGERTADDVLLQGARKAPGADVWTEPFAMADTPALPDCNPVLFVDPRGVLWLFWITVQDNHWGGSLLKYRIAEDPMGEGPPKWAWQGVIHARPKNLEEQFLKVLERGEVELAPLIALRPELTELIAEGRAAARSKLRRRLGWMTRIHPIMVSPNRMVLGLYSDVFNCGLAAITEDWGETWAFSEPILDSDPKLLGNIQPSLVQRQNGDI
;
A
#
# COMPACT_ATOMS: atom_id res chain seq x y z
N MET A 1 57.62 -40.82 23.19
CA MET A 1 56.78 -40.54 21.99
C MET A 1 55.64 -39.67 22.41
N VAL A 2 55.73 -38.37 22.13
CA VAL A 2 54.66 -37.41 22.47
C VAL A 2 53.94 -37.10 21.17
N SER A 3 52.67 -37.47 21.09
CA SER A 3 51.81 -37.20 19.93
C SER A 3 51.28 -35.76 20.06
N ILE A 4 51.65 -34.88 19.13
CA ILE A 4 51.11 -33.53 19.03
C ILE A 4 49.87 -33.61 18.11
N ALA A 5 48.70 -33.55 18.70
CA ALA A 5 47.47 -33.38 17.94
C ALA A 5 47.30 -31.89 17.53
N SER A 6 47.49 -31.58 16.26
CA SER A 6 47.22 -30.26 15.70
C SER A 6 45.71 -30.05 15.63
N VAL A 7 45.18 -29.17 16.46
CA VAL A 7 43.79 -28.68 16.37
C VAL A 7 43.75 -27.59 15.27
N LEU A 8 43.22 -27.92 14.12
CA LEU A 8 42.87 -26.93 13.09
C LEU A 8 41.65 -26.14 13.57
N ALA A 9 41.85 -24.92 14.05
CA ALA A 9 40.76 -24.00 14.30
C ALA A 9 40.28 -23.41 12.95
N LEU A 10 39.19 -23.92 12.40
CA LEU A 10 38.50 -23.23 11.32
C LEU A 10 37.86 -21.95 11.92
N SER A 11 38.45 -20.81 11.67
CA SER A 11 37.82 -19.52 11.88
C SER A 11 36.78 -19.32 10.78
N LEU A 12 35.53 -19.56 11.08
CA LEU A 12 34.37 -19.08 10.32
C LEU A 12 34.36 -17.55 10.43
N THR A 13 35.00 -16.85 9.52
CA THR A 13 34.74 -15.42 9.35
C THR A 13 33.32 -15.30 8.76
N ALA A 14 32.35 -14.94 9.60
CA ALA A 14 31.05 -14.51 9.10
C ALA A 14 31.31 -13.34 8.13
N ALA A 15 30.93 -13.49 6.87
CA ALA A 15 30.98 -12.38 5.93
C ALA A 15 30.16 -11.22 6.50
N ALA A 16 30.75 -10.02 6.50
CA ALA A 16 29.99 -8.82 6.90
C ALA A 16 28.76 -8.69 5.97
N PRO A 17 27.59 -8.31 6.51
CA PRO A 17 26.43 -8.11 5.67
C PRO A 17 26.73 -7.03 4.63
N LEU A 18 26.46 -7.33 3.36
CA LEU A 18 26.55 -6.35 2.29
C LEU A 18 25.33 -5.43 2.40
N LEU A 19 25.57 -4.13 2.54
CA LEU A 19 24.55 -3.08 2.42
C LEU A 19 25.10 -2.04 1.45
N GLU A 20 24.41 -1.89 0.32
CA GLU A 20 24.65 -0.83 -0.65
C GLU A 20 23.36 -0.02 -0.78
N GLY A 21 23.48 1.30 -0.84
CA GLY A 21 22.32 2.18 -0.95
C GLY A 21 22.70 3.46 -1.70
N GLU A 22 21.80 3.86 -2.59
CA GLU A 22 21.90 5.14 -3.29
C GLU A 22 20.57 5.88 -3.23
N LEU A 23 20.61 7.20 -3.26
CA LEU A 23 19.42 8.01 -3.48
C LEU A 23 19.14 8.06 -4.98
N ILE A 24 17.87 7.81 -5.37
CA ILE A 24 17.45 7.97 -6.78
C ILE A 24 17.69 9.42 -7.21
N PHE A 25 17.33 10.39 -6.35
CA PHE A 25 17.59 11.80 -6.54
C PHE A 25 18.13 12.42 -5.24
N PRO A 26 18.87 13.53 -5.33
CA PRO A 26 19.22 14.31 -4.15
C PRO A 26 17.97 14.78 -3.39
N PRO A 27 18.02 14.89 -2.05
CA PRO A 27 16.92 15.46 -1.27
C PRO A 27 16.52 16.84 -1.75
N THR A 28 15.23 17.10 -1.84
CA THR A 28 14.65 18.40 -2.18
C THR A 28 13.91 19.00 -0.97
N PRO A 29 13.55 20.30 -0.98
CA PRO A 29 12.67 20.88 0.04
C PRO A 29 11.23 20.36 -0.01
N LYS A 30 10.86 19.65 -1.08
CA LYS A 30 9.55 19.04 -1.27
C LYS A 30 9.45 17.73 -0.48
N HIS A 31 8.22 17.31 -0.24
CA HIS A 31 7.91 16.03 0.39
C HIS A 31 7.88 14.93 -0.65
N ASP A 32 8.79 13.96 -0.52
CA ASP A 32 8.87 12.75 -1.35
C ASP A 32 8.60 11.53 -0.47
N HIS A 33 7.57 10.73 -0.80
CA HIS A 33 7.17 9.62 0.06
C HIS A 33 6.43 8.51 -0.70
N GLY A 34 6.30 7.32 -0.07
CA GLY A 34 5.46 6.22 -0.54
C GLY A 34 5.90 5.62 -1.86
N SER A 35 7.18 5.37 -2.04
CA SER A 35 7.73 4.80 -3.28
C SER A 35 7.28 3.37 -3.54
N SER A 36 7.16 3.02 -4.82
CA SER A 36 7.00 1.67 -5.34
C SER A 36 7.91 1.46 -6.53
N LEU A 37 8.38 0.24 -6.75
CA LEU A 37 9.35 -0.13 -7.77
C LEU A 37 8.93 -1.43 -8.46
N VAL A 38 9.08 -1.50 -9.78
CA VAL A 38 8.96 -2.74 -10.56
C VAL A 38 10.12 -2.88 -11.54
N GLN A 39 10.48 -4.12 -11.86
CA GLN A 39 11.31 -4.45 -13.00
C GLN A 39 10.41 -4.82 -14.18
N LEU A 40 10.69 -4.25 -15.34
CA LEU A 40 9.99 -4.51 -16.60
C LEU A 40 10.62 -5.68 -17.37
N ALA A 41 9.96 -6.13 -18.43
CA ALA A 41 10.42 -7.29 -19.22
C ALA A 41 11.75 -7.08 -19.92
N ASP A 42 12.13 -5.84 -20.19
CA ASP A 42 13.44 -5.43 -20.75
C ASP A 42 14.52 -5.23 -19.67
N GLU A 43 14.25 -5.69 -18.43
CA GLU A 43 15.12 -5.54 -17.25
C GLU A 43 15.27 -4.09 -16.76
N SER A 44 14.64 -3.11 -17.38
CA SER A 44 14.61 -1.75 -16.87
C SER A 44 13.79 -1.66 -15.56
N LEU A 45 14.13 -0.68 -14.74
CA LEU A 45 13.39 -0.38 -13.51
C LEU A 45 12.47 0.82 -13.73
N LEU A 46 11.27 0.75 -13.18
CA LEU A 46 10.34 1.87 -13.11
C LEU A 46 9.98 2.12 -11.65
N ALA A 47 10.31 3.30 -11.15
CA ALA A 47 9.94 3.76 -9.81
C ALA A 47 8.80 4.76 -9.89
N VAL A 48 7.99 4.83 -8.82
CA VAL A 48 6.96 5.85 -8.61
C VAL A 48 6.96 6.28 -7.16
N TRP A 49 6.65 7.53 -6.88
CA TRP A 49 6.45 8.11 -5.54
C TRP A 49 5.50 9.30 -5.63
N PHE A 50 4.97 9.76 -4.51
CA PHE A 50 4.26 11.03 -4.51
C PHE A 50 5.19 12.17 -4.06
N HIS A 51 5.00 13.33 -4.69
CA HIS A 51 5.85 14.51 -4.59
C HIS A 51 5.01 15.78 -4.50
N GLY A 52 5.32 16.68 -3.59
CA GLY A 52 4.63 17.96 -3.47
C GLY A 52 5.07 18.78 -2.27
N SER A 53 4.35 19.84 -1.93
CA SER A 53 4.67 20.70 -0.77
C SER A 53 4.24 20.10 0.57
N GLY A 54 3.49 18.99 0.55
CA GLY A 54 3.04 18.28 1.73
C GLY A 54 2.70 16.83 1.37
N GLU A 55 1.79 16.27 2.13
CA GLU A 55 1.20 14.97 1.90
C GLU A 55 -0.27 15.17 1.47
N ARG A 56 -1.22 14.50 2.11
CA ARG A 56 -2.66 14.67 1.85
C ARG A 56 -3.22 16.09 2.06
N THR A 57 -2.48 16.96 2.70
CA THR A 57 -2.93 18.32 3.07
C THR A 57 -2.53 19.39 2.05
N ALA A 58 -1.81 19.02 0.98
CA ALA A 58 -1.34 19.94 -0.04
C ALA A 58 -1.84 19.53 -1.42
N ASP A 59 -2.59 20.39 -2.07
CA ASP A 59 -3.26 20.11 -3.36
C ASP A 59 -2.29 20.05 -4.56
N ASP A 60 -0.99 20.37 -4.35
CA ASP A 60 0.07 20.25 -5.37
C ASP A 60 0.78 18.89 -5.37
N VAL A 61 0.27 17.91 -4.61
CA VAL A 61 0.88 16.58 -4.54
C VAL A 61 0.46 15.73 -5.74
N LEU A 62 1.46 15.30 -6.50
CA LEU A 62 1.27 14.45 -7.69
C LEU A 62 2.12 13.18 -7.59
N LEU A 63 1.86 12.20 -8.44
CA LEU A 63 2.73 11.04 -8.60
C LEU A 63 3.81 11.33 -9.63
N GLN A 64 5.06 11.22 -9.21
CA GLN A 64 6.23 11.22 -10.09
C GLN A 64 6.76 9.82 -10.30
N GLY A 65 7.40 9.59 -11.43
CA GLY A 65 8.13 8.37 -11.72
C GLY A 65 9.46 8.66 -12.41
N ALA A 66 10.34 7.67 -12.38
CA ALA A 66 11.59 7.67 -13.11
C ALA A 66 11.93 6.27 -13.57
N ARG A 67 12.76 6.18 -14.62
CA ARG A 67 13.25 4.91 -15.16
C ARG A 67 14.75 4.78 -14.97
N LYS A 68 15.21 3.53 -14.83
CA LYS A 68 16.62 3.19 -14.90
C LYS A 68 16.79 2.08 -15.93
N ALA A 69 17.52 2.36 -17.01
CA ALA A 69 17.79 1.36 -18.05
C ALA A 69 18.70 0.24 -17.50
N PRO A 70 18.67 -0.96 -18.08
CA PRO A 70 19.57 -2.04 -17.68
C PRO A 70 21.03 -1.62 -17.77
N GLY A 71 21.78 -1.81 -16.69
CA GLY A 71 23.20 -1.43 -16.63
C GLY A 71 23.50 0.07 -16.60
N ALA A 72 22.49 0.93 -16.56
CA ALA A 72 22.71 2.37 -16.38
C ALA A 72 23.08 2.70 -14.92
N ASP A 73 23.96 3.69 -14.74
CA ASP A 73 24.33 4.18 -13.42
C ASP A 73 23.33 5.21 -12.87
N VAL A 74 22.55 5.83 -13.76
CA VAL A 74 21.65 6.95 -13.41
C VAL A 74 20.20 6.68 -13.80
N TRP A 75 19.29 7.30 -13.05
CA TRP A 75 17.86 7.38 -13.36
C TRP A 75 17.57 8.50 -14.36
N THR A 76 16.50 8.37 -15.12
CA THR A 76 15.98 9.48 -15.94
C THR A 76 15.51 10.63 -15.05
N GLU A 77 15.36 11.83 -15.65
CA GLU A 77 14.62 12.90 -14.98
C GLU A 77 13.21 12.44 -14.60
N PRO A 78 12.65 12.94 -13.48
CA PRO A 78 11.30 12.64 -13.07
C PRO A 78 10.25 13.08 -14.08
N PHE A 79 9.20 12.27 -14.24
CA PHE A 79 8.03 12.58 -15.07
C PHE A 79 6.73 12.32 -14.30
N ALA A 80 5.65 13.01 -14.68
CA ALA A 80 4.35 12.80 -14.05
C ALA A 80 3.77 11.42 -14.39
N MET A 81 3.37 10.66 -13.37
CA MET A 81 2.67 9.38 -13.49
C MET A 81 1.16 9.54 -13.31
N ALA A 82 0.75 10.41 -12.41
CA ALA A 82 -0.63 10.87 -12.24
C ALA A 82 -0.61 12.26 -11.60
N ASP A 83 -1.57 13.09 -11.98
CA ASP A 83 -1.80 14.42 -11.42
C ASP A 83 -3.31 14.71 -11.53
N THR A 84 -3.98 14.72 -10.39
CA THR A 84 -5.40 15.07 -10.31
C THR A 84 -5.51 16.54 -9.98
N PRO A 85 -6.03 17.39 -10.88
CA PRO A 85 -6.04 18.82 -10.67
C PRO A 85 -6.61 19.24 -9.32
N ALA A 86 -5.83 20.02 -8.55
CA ALA A 86 -6.21 20.58 -7.26
C ALA A 86 -6.60 19.55 -6.18
N LEU A 87 -6.09 18.32 -6.28
CA LEU A 87 -6.30 17.26 -5.29
C LEU A 87 -5.01 16.44 -5.13
N PRO A 88 -4.60 16.11 -3.91
CA PRO A 88 -3.39 15.32 -3.70
C PRO A 88 -3.56 13.87 -4.13
N ASP A 89 -2.63 13.40 -4.97
CA ASP A 89 -2.45 11.99 -5.36
C ASP A 89 -1.35 11.37 -4.49
N CYS A 90 -1.68 10.29 -3.75
CA CYS A 90 -0.80 9.66 -2.77
C CYS A 90 -0.77 8.13 -2.90
N ASN A 91 0.15 7.49 -2.18
CA ASN A 91 0.27 6.05 -1.99
C ASN A 91 0.28 5.24 -3.30
N PRO A 92 1.17 5.55 -4.25
CA PRO A 92 1.24 4.78 -5.49
C PRO A 92 1.77 3.36 -5.24
N VAL A 93 1.23 2.42 -6.02
CA VAL A 93 1.71 1.04 -6.09
C VAL A 93 1.79 0.62 -7.55
N LEU A 94 2.99 0.24 -8.00
CA LEU A 94 3.21 -0.39 -9.29
C LEU A 94 3.09 -1.90 -9.17
N PHE A 95 2.61 -2.54 -10.22
CA PHE A 95 2.57 -4.00 -10.34
C PHE A 95 2.60 -4.39 -11.82
N VAL A 96 3.41 -5.37 -12.18
CA VAL A 96 3.40 -5.99 -13.51
C VAL A 96 2.72 -7.34 -13.38
N ASP A 97 1.61 -7.54 -14.07
CA ASP A 97 0.88 -8.79 -14.03
C ASP A 97 1.54 -9.86 -14.93
N PRO A 98 1.14 -11.14 -14.84
CA PRO A 98 1.74 -12.22 -15.64
C PRO A 98 1.61 -12.06 -17.16
N ARG A 99 0.79 -11.15 -17.65
CA ARG A 99 0.66 -10.80 -19.08
C ARG A 99 1.66 -9.73 -19.52
N GLY A 100 2.43 -9.17 -18.57
CA GLY A 100 3.32 -8.04 -18.80
C GLY A 100 2.63 -6.67 -18.74
N VAL A 101 1.36 -6.62 -18.38
CA VAL A 101 0.60 -5.37 -18.24
C VAL A 101 1.00 -4.67 -16.94
N LEU A 102 1.36 -3.40 -17.04
CA LEU A 102 1.67 -2.56 -15.88
C LEU A 102 0.40 -1.98 -15.28
N TRP A 103 0.27 -2.09 -13.98
CA TRP A 103 -0.75 -1.46 -13.16
C TRP A 103 -0.11 -0.38 -12.29
N LEU A 104 -0.80 0.76 -12.19
CA LEU A 104 -0.56 1.79 -11.19
C LEU A 104 -1.83 1.94 -10.36
N PHE A 105 -1.77 1.59 -9.08
CA PHE A 105 -2.81 1.87 -8.09
C PHE A 105 -2.40 3.07 -7.26
N TRP A 106 -3.36 3.94 -6.92
CA TRP A 106 -3.11 5.09 -6.03
C TRP A 106 -4.40 5.62 -5.46
N ILE A 107 -4.29 6.58 -4.57
CA ILE A 107 -5.44 7.30 -4.02
C ILE A 107 -5.37 8.78 -4.38
N THR A 108 -6.54 9.37 -4.63
CA THR A 108 -6.72 10.82 -4.67
C THR A 108 -7.52 11.25 -3.44
N VAL A 109 -6.99 12.16 -2.65
CA VAL A 109 -7.60 12.60 -1.39
C VAL A 109 -8.54 13.76 -1.65
N GLN A 110 -9.84 13.60 -1.32
CA GLN A 110 -10.89 14.53 -1.75
C GLN A 110 -11.05 15.74 -0.82
N ASP A 111 -10.68 15.60 0.45
CA ASP A 111 -10.96 16.57 1.52
C ASP A 111 -9.74 16.81 2.42
N ASN A 112 -8.54 16.59 1.90
CA ASN A 112 -7.27 16.67 2.63
C ASN A 112 -7.22 15.77 3.89
N HIS A 113 -8.06 14.72 3.90
CA HIS A 113 -8.16 13.74 4.97
C HIS A 113 -8.08 12.32 4.40
N TRP A 114 -7.32 11.41 5.05
CA TRP A 114 -7.21 10.02 4.57
C TRP A 114 -8.56 9.33 4.40
N GLY A 115 -9.54 9.67 5.24
CA GLY A 115 -10.90 9.13 5.15
C GLY A 115 -11.68 9.54 3.89
N GLY A 116 -11.22 10.57 3.18
CA GLY A 116 -11.76 11.01 1.88
C GLY A 116 -11.07 10.42 0.67
N SER A 117 -10.14 9.48 0.84
CA SER A 117 -9.36 8.90 -0.25
C SER A 117 -10.24 8.09 -1.21
N LEU A 118 -10.09 8.37 -2.50
CA LEU A 118 -10.69 7.64 -3.60
C LEU A 118 -9.64 6.75 -4.26
N LEU A 119 -9.84 5.44 -4.22
CA LEU A 119 -8.93 4.46 -4.80
C LEU A 119 -9.08 4.43 -6.33
N LYS A 120 -7.97 4.61 -7.03
CA LYS A 120 -7.88 4.68 -8.49
C LYS A 120 -6.86 3.68 -9.03
N TYR A 121 -6.93 3.39 -10.31
CA TYR A 121 -5.91 2.61 -11.02
C TYR A 121 -5.79 3.04 -12.47
N ARG A 122 -4.61 2.80 -13.05
CA ARG A 122 -4.30 2.89 -14.49
C ARG A 122 -3.63 1.60 -14.94
N ILE A 123 -3.78 1.28 -16.22
CA ILE A 123 -3.06 0.17 -16.85
C ILE A 123 -2.34 0.65 -18.11
N ALA A 124 -1.18 0.06 -18.38
CA ALA A 124 -0.44 0.20 -19.61
C ALA A 124 -0.10 -1.18 -20.16
N GLU A 125 -0.55 -1.49 -21.38
CA GLU A 125 -0.33 -2.77 -22.03
C GLU A 125 1.12 -2.91 -22.54
N ASP A 126 1.73 -1.79 -22.91
CA ASP A 126 3.15 -1.70 -23.24
C ASP A 126 3.83 -0.67 -22.32
N PRO A 127 4.39 -1.12 -21.20
CA PRO A 127 5.02 -0.22 -20.23
C PRO A 127 6.46 0.17 -20.58
N MET A 128 7.06 -0.43 -21.60
CA MET A 128 8.45 -0.14 -22.01
C MET A 128 8.59 1.22 -22.68
N GLY A 129 9.84 1.60 -22.96
CA GLY A 129 10.19 2.84 -23.64
C GLY A 129 10.58 3.98 -22.69
N GLU A 130 10.67 5.19 -23.22
CA GLU A 130 11.11 6.38 -22.50
C GLU A 130 9.93 7.14 -21.88
N GLY A 131 10.19 7.85 -20.78
CA GLY A 131 9.21 8.70 -20.10
C GLY A 131 8.06 7.92 -19.44
N PRO A 132 6.89 8.56 -19.23
CA PRO A 132 5.75 7.95 -18.60
C PRO A 132 5.16 6.82 -19.44
N PRO A 133 4.62 5.74 -18.83
CA PRO A 133 3.90 4.70 -19.55
C PRO A 133 2.70 5.28 -20.33
N LYS A 134 2.40 4.68 -21.48
CA LYS A 134 1.20 5.02 -22.26
C LYS A 134 -0.01 4.34 -21.62
N TRP A 135 -0.76 5.10 -20.84
CA TRP A 135 -1.94 4.58 -20.15
C TRP A 135 -3.06 4.26 -21.14
N ALA A 136 -3.45 2.98 -21.21
CA ALA A 136 -4.54 2.51 -22.07
C ALA A 136 -5.92 2.67 -21.40
N TRP A 137 -5.95 2.56 -20.07
CA TRP A 137 -7.19 2.65 -19.29
C TRP A 137 -6.93 3.29 -17.92
N GLN A 138 -7.99 3.94 -17.39
CA GLN A 138 -8.05 4.44 -16.02
C GLN A 138 -9.43 4.17 -15.43
N GLY A 139 -9.47 3.78 -14.16
CA GLY A 139 -10.72 3.53 -13.44
C GLY A 139 -10.64 3.84 -11.95
N VAL A 140 -11.78 3.70 -11.30
CA VAL A 140 -11.95 3.85 -9.84
C VAL A 140 -12.36 2.50 -9.26
N ILE A 141 -11.74 2.12 -8.15
CA ILE A 141 -12.13 0.93 -7.39
C ILE A 141 -13.05 1.37 -6.27
N HIS A 142 -14.35 1.16 -6.44
CA HIS A 142 -15.36 1.49 -5.44
C HIS A 142 -15.43 0.40 -4.37
N ALA A 143 -14.72 0.59 -3.26
CA ALA A 143 -14.68 -0.37 -2.17
C ALA A 143 -16.08 -0.68 -1.61
N ARG A 144 -16.35 -1.97 -1.40
CA ARG A 144 -17.60 -2.50 -0.84
C ARG A 144 -17.32 -3.59 0.18
N PRO A 145 -16.68 -3.26 1.32
CA PRO A 145 -16.36 -4.26 2.34
C PRO A 145 -17.62 -5.03 2.78
N LYS A 146 -17.48 -6.35 2.86
CA LYS A 146 -18.59 -7.20 3.35
C LYS A 146 -18.69 -7.05 4.87
N ASN A 147 -19.91 -6.92 5.38
CA ASN A 147 -20.23 -6.95 6.82
C ASN A 147 -19.43 -5.96 7.70
N LEU A 148 -18.80 -4.93 7.12
CA LEU A 148 -17.94 -3.99 7.85
C LEU A 148 -18.68 -3.31 9.01
N GLU A 149 -19.92 -2.81 8.78
CA GLU A 149 -20.71 -2.13 9.82
C GLU A 149 -20.90 -3.03 11.03
N GLU A 150 -21.41 -4.24 10.81
CA GLU A 150 -21.70 -5.19 11.88
C GLU A 150 -20.45 -5.61 12.65
N GLN A 151 -19.40 -5.99 11.92
CA GLN A 151 -18.17 -6.49 12.53
C GLN A 151 -17.43 -5.40 13.29
N PHE A 152 -17.34 -4.21 12.72
CA PHE A 152 -16.66 -3.10 13.39
C PHE A 152 -17.42 -2.63 14.64
N LEU A 153 -18.74 -2.58 14.61
CA LEU A 153 -19.53 -2.26 15.80
C LEU A 153 -19.33 -3.28 16.91
N LYS A 154 -19.24 -4.58 16.61
CA LYS A 154 -18.92 -5.62 17.60
C LYS A 154 -17.54 -5.43 18.23
N VAL A 155 -16.53 -5.00 17.42
CA VAL A 155 -15.19 -4.70 17.95
C VAL A 155 -15.24 -3.51 18.90
N LEU A 156 -15.95 -2.44 18.54
CA LEU A 156 -16.12 -1.27 19.41
C LEU A 156 -16.83 -1.62 20.73
N GLU A 157 -17.94 -2.40 20.67
CA GLU A 157 -18.66 -2.85 21.87
C GLU A 157 -17.78 -3.66 22.81
N ARG A 158 -17.00 -4.60 22.26
CA ARG A 158 -16.03 -5.37 23.06
C ARG A 158 -14.94 -4.48 23.64
N GLY A 159 -14.38 -3.56 22.84
CA GLY A 159 -13.37 -2.61 23.27
C GLY A 159 -13.85 -1.72 24.42
N GLU A 160 -15.09 -1.24 24.41
CA GLU A 160 -15.66 -0.45 25.51
C GLU A 160 -15.70 -1.24 26.83
N VAL A 161 -16.04 -2.53 26.77
CA VAL A 161 -16.08 -3.37 27.98
C VAL A 161 -14.66 -3.65 28.50
N GLU A 162 -13.76 -4.08 27.61
CA GLU A 162 -12.41 -4.48 28.02
C GLU A 162 -11.51 -3.30 28.42
N LEU A 163 -11.73 -2.14 27.81
CA LEU A 163 -10.96 -0.92 28.07
C LEU A 163 -11.68 0.07 28.99
N ALA A 164 -12.79 -0.32 29.63
CA ALA A 164 -13.55 0.56 30.52
C ALA A 164 -12.70 1.30 31.56
N PRO A 165 -11.72 0.67 32.24
CA PRO A 165 -10.86 1.38 33.18
C PRO A 165 -9.99 2.47 32.51
N LEU A 166 -9.52 2.22 31.28
CA LEU A 166 -8.73 3.18 30.50
C LEU A 166 -9.62 4.33 30.00
N ILE A 167 -10.81 4.03 29.55
CA ILE A 167 -11.80 5.03 29.09
C ILE A 167 -12.17 5.98 30.25
N ALA A 168 -12.30 5.46 31.47
CA ALA A 168 -12.55 6.28 32.65
C ALA A 168 -11.40 7.27 32.96
N LEU A 169 -10.17 6.91 32.61
CA LEU A 169 -8.99 7.77 32.77
C LEU A 169 -8.74 8.70 31.56
N ARG A 170 -9.31 8.38 30.41
CA ARG A 170 -9.08 9.04 29.13
C ARG A 170 -10.45 9.32 28.44
N PRO A 171 -11.17 10.35 28.86
CA PRO A 171 -12.52 10.64 28.35
C PRO A 171 -12.59 10.85 26.83
N GLU A 172 -11.48 11.30 26.20
CA GLU A 172 -11.36 11.45 24.75
C GLU A 172 -11.58 10.15 23.98
N LEU A 173 -11.35 8.99 24.61
CA LEU A 173 -11.63 7.69 23.97
C LEU A 173 -13.14 7.48 23.75
N THR A 174 -13.99 8.08 24.55
CA THR A 174 -15.45 8.02 24.37
C THR A 174 -15.86 8.71 23.06
N GLU A 175 -15.24 9.86 22.75
CA GLU A 175 -15.49 10.58 21.51
C GLU A 175 -15.02 9.79 20.29
N LEU A 176 -13.80 9.21 20.35
CA LEU A 176 -13.27 8.36 19.28
C LEU A 176 -14.17 7.16 19.00
N ILE A 177 -14.69 6.51 20.04
CA ILE A 177 -15.62 5.39 19.89
C ILE A 177 -16.94 5.85 19.24
N ALA A 178 -17.46 7.02 19.64
CA ALA A 178 -18.68 7.59 19.06
C ALA A 178 -18.47 7.94 17.58
N GLU A 179 -17.34 8.52 17.22
CA GLU A 179 -16.94 8.79 15.83
C GLU A 179 -16.81 7.50 15.02
N GLY A 180 -16.17 6.47 15.57
CA GLY A 180 -16.06 5.14 14.95
C GLY A 180 -17.44 4.52 14.65
N ARG A 181 -18.38 4.62 15.59
CA ARG A 181 -19.77 4.18 15.40
C ARG A 181 -20.48 4.97 14.28
N ALA A 182 -20.31 6.28 14.27
CA ALA A 182 -20.88 7.13 13.24
C ALA A 182 -20.30 6.79 11.86
N ALA A 183 -18.99 6.58 11.78
CA ALA A 183 -18.31 6.16 10.55
C ALA A 183 -18.82 4.79 10.06
N ALA A 184 -18.96 3.80 10.96
CA ALA A 184 -19.48 2.48 10.62
C ALA A 184 -20.89 2.51 10.04
N ARG A 185 -21.76 3.38 10.55
CA ARG A 185 -23.14 3.56 10.06
C ARG A 185 -23.23 4.39 8.77
N SER A 186 -22.18 5.15 8.44
CA SER A 186 -22.15 6.00 7.25
C SER A 186 -21.78 5.19 6.01
N LYS A 187 -22.69 5.08 5.04
CA LYS A 187 -22.42 4.44 3.75
C LYS A 187 -21.23 5.09 3.03
N LEU A 188 -21.10 6.41 3.10
CA LEU A 188 -20.01 7.15 2.46
C LEU A 188 -18.66 6.79 3.10
N ARG A 189 -18.58 6.83 4.43
CA ARG A 189 -17.34 6.50 5.16
C ARG A 189 -16.88 5.06 4.92
N ARG A 190 -17.81 4.10 4.79
CA ARG A 190 -17.48 2.71 4.46
C ARG A 190 -16.97 2.52 3.03
N ARG A 191 -17.16 3.52 2.14
CA ARG A 191 -16.79 3.45 0.72
C ARG A 191 -15.55 4.25 0.35
N LEU A 192 -15.15 5.22 1.15
CA LEU A 192 -13.97 6.04 0.98
C LEU A 192 -12.90 5.71 2.03
N GLY A 193 -11.69 6.23 1.85
CA GLY A 193 -10.60 6.05 2.78
C GLY A 193 -9.93 4.68 2.72
N TRP A 194 -10.17 3.90 1.66
CA TRP A 194 -9.46 2.66 1.39
C TRP A 194 -8.22 2.94 0.55
N MET A 195 -7.06 2.62 1.10
CA MET A 195 -5.76 3.04 0.59
C MET A 195 -4.86 1.84 0.28
N THR A 196 -3.99 2.02 -0.70
CA THR A 196 -2.93 1.08 -1.08
C THR A 196 -1.63 1.37 -0.34
N ARG A 197 -0.76 0.36 -0.20
CA ARG A 197 0.62 0.53 0.28
C ARG A 197 1.58 -0.50 -0.27
N ILE A 198 1.14 -1.72 -0.51
CA ILE A 198 1.95 -2.87 -0.88
C ILE A 198 1.46 -3.45 -2.20
N HIS A 199 2.36 -4.09 -2.93
CA HIS A 199 2.05 -4.77 -4.19
C HIS A 199 0.93 -5.80 -4.03
N PRO A 200 0.01 -5.89 -5.00
CA PRO A 200 -0.92 -7.01 -5.06
C PRO A 200 -0.17 -8.33 -5.30
N ILE A 201 -0.83 -9.45 -5.05
CA ILE A 201 -0.33 -10.78 -5.39
C ILE A 201 -1.27 -11.47 -6.37
N MET A 202 -0.69 -12.34 -7.21
CA MET A 202 -1.47 -13.27 -8.02
C MET A 202 -1.58 -14.60 -7.25
N VAL A 203 -2.81 -14.98 -6.91
CA VAL A 203 -3.08 -16.24 -6.19
C VAL A 203 -3.50 -17.38 -7.14
N SER A 204 -3.83 -17.03 -8.36
CA SER A 204 -4.01 -17.94 -9.51
C SER A 204 -3.76 -17.15 -10.81
N PRO A 205 -3.73 -17.80 -11.99
CA PRO A 205 -3.37 -17.15 -13.25
C PRO A 205 -4.17 -15.88 -13.60
N ASN A 206 -5.41 -15.76 -13.13
CA ASN A 206 -6.28 -14.62 -13.39
C ASN A 206 -6.84 -13.96 -12.12
N ARG A 207 -6.43 -14.41 -10.92
CA ARG A 207 -6.94 -13.86 -9.67
C ARG A 207 -5.89 -13.02 -8.96
N MET A 208 -6.08 -11.71 -9.00
CA MET A 208 -5.27 -10.72 -8.30
C MET A 208 -5.93 -10.34 -6.97
N VAL A 209 -5.13 -10.25 -5.92
CA VAL A 209 -5.55 -9.76 -4.60
C VAL A 209 -4.73 -8.53 -4.25
N LEU A 210 -5.40 -7.40 -4.08
CA LEU A 210 -4.82 -6.12 -3.67
C LEU A 210 -5.14 -5.87 -2.20
N GLY A 211 -4.10 -5.73 -1.38
CA GLY A 211 -4.22 -5.35 0.02
C GLY A 211 -4.57 -3.88 0.16
N LEU A 212 -5.61 -3.58 0.91
CA LEU A 212 -6.07 -2.24 1.24
C LEU A 212 -6.12 -2.05 2.75
N TYR A 213 -6.10 -0.80 3.19
CA TYR A 213 -6.29 -0.44 4.59
C TYR A 213 -7.09 0.85 4.73
N SER A 214 -7.62 1.08 5.91
CA SER A 214 -8.35 2.29 6.26
C SER A 214 -7.92 2.79 7.63
N ASP A 215 -7.50 4.06 7.70
CA ASP A 215 -7.21 4.74 8.97
C ASP A 215 -8.51 5.09 9.74
N VAL A 216 -9.64 5.16 9.04
CA VAL A 216 -10.95 5.40 9.68
C VAL A 216 -11.38 4.20 10.52
N PHE A 217 -11.12 2.99 10.03
CA PHE A 217 -11.52 1.73 10.68
C PHE A 217 -10.34 0.97 11.30
N ASN A 218 -9.12 1.46 11.14
CA ASN A 218 -7.89 0.80 11.60
C ASN A 218 -7.86 -0.68 11.23
N CYS A 219 -8.19 -1.00 9.99
CA CYS A 219 -8.27 -2.39 9.52
C CYS A 219 -7.80 -2.55 8.08
N GLY A 220 -7.44 -3.79 7.75
CA GLY A 220 -7.16 -4.22 6.39
C GLY A 220 -8.41 -4.67 5.65
N LEU A 221 -8.27 -4.78 4.31
CA LEU A 221 -9.29 -5.30 3.39
C LEU A 221 -8.59 -5.91 2.19
N ALA A 222 -9.12 -6.98 1.62
CA ALA A 222 -8.69 -7.47 0.32
C ALA A 222 -9.68 -7.05 -0.77
N ALA A 223 -9.15 -6.40 -1.83
CA ALA A 223 -9.86 -6.21 -3.09
C ALA A 223 -9.40 -7.29 -4.07
N ILE A 224 -10.33 -7.95 -4.75
CA ILE A 224 -10.09 -9.14 -5.55
C ILE A 224 -10.70 -8.93 -6.94
N THR A 225 -9.91 -9.19 -7.97
CA THR A 225 -10.41 -9.27 -9.36
C THR A 225 -10.02 -10.60 -9.97
N GLU A 226 -10.89 -11.15 -10.83
CA GLU A 226 -10.66 -12.36 -11.62
C GLU A 226 -10.82 -12.11 -13.13
N ASP A 227 -11.12 -10.89 -13.50
CA ASP A 227 -11.38 -10.40 -14.85
C ASP A 227 -10.52 -9.18 -15.22
N TRP A 228 -9.35 -9.11 -14.63
CA TRP A 228 -8.35 -8.06 -14.89
C TRP A 228 -8.84 -6.65 -14.63
N GLY A 229 -9.64 -6.49 -13.57
CA GLY A 229 -10.09 -5.18 -13.09
C GLY A 229 -11.40 -4.69 -13.69
N GLU A 230 -12.09 -5.48 -14.53
CA GLU A 230 -13.45 -5.14 -14.98
C GLU A 230 -14.42 -5.11 -13.80
N THR A 231 -14.28 -6.11 -12.89
CA THR A 231 -15.03 -6.14 -11.64
C THR A 231 -14.14 -6.38 -10.43
N TRP A 232 -14.58 -5.88 -9.27
CA TRP A 232 -13.89 -6.01 -8.00
C TRP A 232 -14.82 -6.56 -6.91
N ALA A 233 -14.41 -7.67 -6.32
CA ALA A 233 -14.99 -8.21 -5.10
C ALA A 233 -14.16 -7.78 -3.88
N PHE A 234 -14.75 -7.84 -2.68
CA PHE A 234 -14.08 -7.43 -1.45
C PHE A 234 -14.28 -8.49 -0.36
N SER A 235 -13.27 -8.65 0.48
CA SER A 235 -13.36 -9.48 1.67
C SER A 235 -14.26 -8.86 2.74
N GLU A 236 -14.42 -9.55 3.84
CA GLU A 236 -14.73 -8.95 5.13
C GLU A 236 -13.53 -8.12 5.61
N PRO A 237 -13.73 -7.15 6.53
CA PRO A 237 -12.63 -6.39 7.10
C PRO A 237 -11.71 -7.32 7.89
N ILE A 238 -10.41 -7.11 7.76
CA ILE A 238 -9.38 -7.80 8.53
C ILE A 238 -9.18 -6.98 9.80
N LEU A 239 -9.96 -7.30 10.82
CA LEU A 239 -9.97 -6.63 12.12
C LEU A 239 -9.08 -7.36 13.10
N ASP A 240 -8.44 -6.61 14.01
CA ASP A 240 -7.70 -7.22 15.10
C ASP A 240 -8.67 -7.86 16.09
N SER A 241 -8.29 -9.02 16.59
CA SER A 241 -9.05 -9.72 17.62
C SER A 241 -8.77 -9.17 19.03
N ASP A 242 -7.64 -8.49 19.25
CA ASP A 242 -7.29 -7.86 20.53
C ASP A 242 -7.60 -6.36 20.50
N PRO A 243 -8.59 -5.87 21.25
CA PRO A 243 -8.95 -4.46 21.27
C PRO A 243 -7.88 -3.54 21.91
N LYS A 244 -6.85 -4.11 22.53
CA LYS A 244 -5.71 -3.35 23.06
C LYS A 244 -4.71 -2.97 21.99
N LEU A 245 -4.75 -3.61 20.83
CA LEU A 245 -3.91 -3.28 19.69
C LEU A 245 -4.52 -2.13 18.90
N LEU A 246 -3.66 -1.28 18.34
CA LEU A 246 -4.06 -0.05 17.62
C LEU A 246 -4.66 -0.31 16.24
N GLY A 247 -4.89 -1.57 15.87
CA GLY A 247 -5.47 -1.98 14.60
C GLY A 247 -4.44 -2.47 13.58
N ASN A 248 -4.95 -2.98 12.46
CA ASN A 248 -4.18 -3.58 11.36
C ASN A 248 -4.25 -2.67 10.14
N ILE A 249 -3.20 -1.91 9.86
CA ILE A 249 -3.09 -1.10 8.66
C ILE A 249 -1.90 -1.57 7.80
N GLN A 250 -1.91 -1.20 6.51
CA GLN A 250 -0.84 -1.46 5.54
C GLN A 250 -0.50 -2.96 5.41
N PRO A 251 -1.46 -3.83 5.07
CA PRO A 251 -1.25 -5.27 4.99
C PRO A 251 -0.26 -5.62 3.88
N SER A 252 0.68 -6.51 4.20
CA SER A 252 1.50 -7.20 3.22
C SER A 252 0.93 -8.60 2.98
N LEU A 253 0.79 -8.99 1.71
CA LEU A 253 0.15 -10.23 1.32
C LEU A 253 1.19 -11.28 0.95
N VAL A 254 1.02 -12.48 1.47
CA VAL A 254 1.83 -13.65 1.12
C VAL A 254 0.92 -14.88 0.99
N GLN A 255 1.03 -15.59 -0.13
CA GLN A 255 0.36 -16.87 -0.27
C GLN A 255 1.25 -18.01 0.25
N ARG A 256 0.72 -18.81 1.16
CA ARG A 256 1.40 -20.00 1.69
C ARG A 256 1.29 -21.17 0.71
N GLN A 257 2.10 -22.21 0.91
CA GLN A 257 2.09 -23.41 0.06
C GLN A 257 0.76 -24.16 0.08
N ASN A 258 -0.02 -24.06 1.15
CA ASN A 258 -1.37 -24.66 1.27
C ASN A 258 -2.47 -23.80 0.61
N GLY A 259 -2.11 -22.65 0.03
CA GLY A 259 -3.03 -21.74 -0.65
C GLY A 259 -3.62 -20.63 0.23
N ASP A 260 -3.40 -20.64 1.54
CA ASP A 260 -3.83 -19.55 2.45
C ASP A 260 -3.07 -18.25 2.14
N ILE A 261 -3.69 -17.11 2.39
CA ILE A 261 -3.13 -15.77 2.26
C ILE A 261 -3.05 -15.12 3.63
#